data_04c5f8e24789f5a948772488a2afc67d
#
_entry.id   04c5f8e24789f5a948772488a2afc67d
#
_cell.length_a   1.000
_cell.length_b   1.000
_cell.length_c   1.000
_cell.angle_alpha   90.00
_cell.angle_beta   90.00
_cell.angle_gamma   90.00
#
_symmetry.space_group_name_H-M   'P 1'
#
loop_
_entity.id
_entity.type
_entity.pdbx_description
1 polymer ?
#
loop_
_entity_poly.entity_id
_entity_poly.type
_entity_poly.pdbx_seq_one_letter_code
_entity_poly.pdbx_strand_id
1 'polypeptide(L)'
;MNTIVGTYECKVDAKGRVLMPSPLKKQLASSLQEGFVLKRSVFQPCLELYPMQEWNGMMQKINKLNRFVKKNNDFIRRFTAGVKVVEIDALGRVLVPKDLVGFASISKDVVFSSAVNIVEIWDKDLYEKSINGEDIDFADLAEDVMGNVNDDDNGIS
;
A
#
# COMPACT_ATOMS: atom_id res chain seq x y z
N MET A 1 -2.15 2.61 -17.15
CA MET A 1 -2.18 2.36 -15.71
C MET A 1 -2.65 0.94 -15.43
N ASN A 2 -1.87 0.19 -14.70
CA ASN A 2 -2.22 -1.18 -14.41
C ASN A 2 -2.90 -1.28 -13.05
N THR A 3 -4.09 -1.88 -13.04
CA THR A 3 -4.72 -2.22 -11.78
C THR A 3 -4.24 -3.59 -11.32
N ILE A 4 -4.12 -3.75 -10.02
CA ILE A 4 -3.70 -4.99 -9.39
C ILE A 4 -4.92 -5.63 -8.75
N VAL A 5 -5.09 -6.92 -8.91
CA VAL A 5 -6.25 -7.65 -8.40
C VAL A 5 -5.81 -8.83 -7.54
N GLY A 6 -6.28 -8.87 -6.30
CA GLY A 6 -6.15 -10.05 -5.47
C GLY A 6 -5.88 -9.76 -4.01
N THR A 7 -6.25 -10.74 -3.18
CA THR A 7 -6.01 -10.75 -1.75
C THR A 7 -5.48 -12.13 -1.38
N TYR A 8 -4.31 -12.17 -0.73
CA TYR A 8 -3.61 -13.43 -0.48
C TYR A 8 -3.03 -13.47 0.92
N GLU A 9 -3.19 -14.61 1.59
CA GLU A 9 -2.51 -14.87 2.86
C GLU A 9 -1.10 -15.39 2.58
N CYS A 10 -0.13 -14.88 3.34
CA CYS A 10 1.26 -15.26 3.22
C CYS A 10 1.86 -15.41 4.61
N LYS A 11 3.03 -16.01 4.69
CA LYS A 11 3.75 -16.16 5.95
C LYS A 11 5.05 -15.36 5.91
N VAL A 12 5.37 -14.75 7.04
CA VAL A 12 6.63 -14.03 7.23
C VAL A 12 7.59 -14.96 7.97
N ASP A 13 8.82 -15.08 7.48
CA ASP A 13 9.83 -15.85 8.20
C ASP A 13 10.47 -14.99 9.31
N ALA A 14 11.33 -15.62 10.10
CA ALA A 14 11.96 -14.97 11.25
C ALA A 14 12.82 -13.75 10.87
N LYS A 15 13.24 -13.66 9.61
CA LYS A 15 14.06 -12.55 9.12
C LYS A 15 13.25 -11.45 8.45
N GLY A 16 11.93 -11.59 8.43
CA GLY A 16 11.05 -10.60 7.78
C GLY A 16 10.84 -10.80 6.31
N ARG A 17 11.19 -11.97 5.76
CA ARG A 17 11.00 -12.26 4.34
C ARG A 17 9.64 -12.89 4.10
N VAL A 18 8.98 -12.44 3.04
CA VAL A 18 7.65 -12.94 2.65
C VAL A 18 7.71 -13.34 1.19
N LEU A 19 7.30 -14.56 0.89
CA LEU A 19 7.21 -15.02 -0.50
C LEU A 19 6.01 -14.34 -1.17
N MET A 20 6.25 -13.60 -2.25
CA MET A 20 5.17 -12.94 -2.96
C MET A 20 4.31 -13.98 -3.67
N PRO A 21 2.98 -13.93 -3.53
CA PRO A 21 2.09 -14.85 -4.24
C PRO A 21 2.30 -14.80 -5.75
N SER A 22 2.33 -15.98 -6.40
CA SER A 22 2.56 -16.08 -7.83
C SER A 22 1.62 -15.22 -8.67
N PRO A 23 0.31 -15.15 -8.38
CA PRO A 23 -0.58 -14.30 -9.17
C PRO A 23 -0.24 -12.81 -9.08
N LEU A 24 0.19 -12.34 -7.92
CA LEU A 24 0.65 -10.96 -7.77
C LEU A 24 1.96 -10.74 -8.49
N LYS A 25 2.88 -11.69 -8.38
CA LYS A 25 4.17 -11.59 -9.05
C LYS A 25 4.00 -11.48 -10.56
N LYS A 26 3.07 -12.22 -11.14
CA LYS A 26 2.77 -12.13 -12.58
C LYS A 26 2.23 -10.75 -12.95
N GLN A 27 1.32 -10.21 -12.17
CA GLN A 27 0.75 -8.89 -12.43
C GLN A 27 1.79 -7.78 -12.30
N LEU A 28 2.78 -7.97 -11.42
CA LEU A 28 3.84 -6.99 -11.16
C LEU A 28 5.10 -7.27 -11.97
N ALA A 29 5.05 -8.16 -12.95
CA ALA A 29 6.23 -8.62 -13.67
C ALA A 29 7.02 -7.47 -14.32
N SER A 30 6.32 -6.48 -14.87
CA SER A 30 6.97 -5.32 -15.50
C SER A 30 7.71 -4.43 -14.50
N SER A 31 7.37 -4.53 -13.21
CA SER A 31 7.98 -3.71 -12.16
C SER A 31 9.11 -4.42 -11.43
N LEU A 32 9.33 -5.72 -11.69
CA LEU A 32 10.31 -6.49 -10.92
C LEU A 32 11.73 -5.97 -11.06
N GLN A 33 12.11 -5.48 -12.24
CA GLN A 33 13.45 -4.94 -12.47
C GLN A 33 13.64 -3.56 -11.87
N GLU A 34 12.61 -2.74 -11.88
CA GLU A 34 12.68 -1.38 -11.35
C GLU A 34 12.61 -1.35 -9.83
N GLY A 35 12.05 -2.41 -9.24
CA GLY A 35 11.90 -2.51 -7.80
C GLY A 35 10.63 -1.86 -7.29
N PHE A 36 10.56 -1.76 -5.97
CA PHE A 36 9.37 -1.29 -5.28
C PHE A 36 9.76 -0.35 -4.15
N VAL A 37 8.79 0.42 -3.72
CA VAL A 37 8.93 1.26 -2.52
C VAL A 37 7.95 0.74 -1.47
N LEU A 38 8.47 0.49 -0.28
CA LEU A 38 7.67 0.03 0.86
C LEU A 38 7.60 1.14 1.88
N LYS A 39 6.41 1.45 2.37
CA LYS A 39 6.20 2.54 3.32
C LYS A 39 5.05 2.25 4.28
N ARG A 40 4.98 3.05 5.32
CA ARG A 40 3.85 3.05 6.24
C ARG A 40 2.62 3.64 5.56
N SER A 41 1.46 3.06 5.81
CA SER A 41 0.20 3.71 5.40
C SER A 41 -0.01 4.98 6.24
N VAL A 42 -0.66 5.97 5.64
CA VAL A 42 -0.97 7.22 6.33
C VAL A 42 -2.09 7.05 7.35
N PHE A 43 -3.09 6.24 7.03
CA PHE A 43 -4.32 6.18 7.83
C PHE A 43 -4.49 4.87 8.61
N GLN A 44 -3.70 3.85 8.32
CA GLN A 44 -3.91 2.52 8.87
C GLN A 44 -2.59 1.90 9.33
N PRO A 45 -2.63 0.96 10.29
CA PRO A 45 -1.41 0.28 10.75
C PRO A 45 -1.00 -0.85 9.79
N CYS A 46 -0.76 -0.50 8.54
CA CYS A 46 -0.31 -1.44 7.52
C CYS A 46 0.79 -0.83 6.68
N LEU A 47 1.35 -1.62 5.78
CA LEU A 47 2.37 -1.17 4.86
C LEU A 47 1.78 -1.07 3.46
N GLU A 48 2.38 -0.20 2.65
CA GLU A 48 2.01 -0.02 1.26
C GLU A 48 3.23 -0.31 0.39
N LEU A 49 3.05 -1.23 -0.55
CA LEU A 49 4.07 -1.60 -1.52
C LEU A 49 3.72 -0.96 -2.86
N TYR A 50 4.54 -0.01 -3.27
CA TYR A 50 4.35 0.72 -4.52
C TYR A 50 5.28 0.16 -5.58
N PRO A 51 4.76 -0.23 -6.76
CA PRO A 51 5.64 -0.34 -7.93
C PRO A 51 6.36 0.99 -8.13
N MET A 52 7.62 0.94 -8.56
CA MET A 52 8.43 2.16 -8.68
C MET A 52 7.77 3.22 -9.55
N GLN A 53 7.10 2.82 -10.63
CA GLN A 53 6.40 3.76 -11.51
C GLN A 53 5.28 4.51 -10.77
N GLU A 54 4.54 3.81 -9.92
CA GLU A 54 3.48 4.42 -9.13
C GLU A 54 4.04 5.36 -8.07
N TRP A 55 5.15 4.97 -7.46
CA TRP A 55 5.85 5.84 -6.51
C TRP A 55 6.32 7.12 -7.18
N ASN A 56 6.92 7.00 -8.34
CA ASN A 56 7.40 8.16 -9.09
C ASN A 56 6.25 9.11 -9.45
N GLY A 57 5.12 8.56 -9.84
CA GLY A 57 3.92 9.36 -10.11
C GLY A 57 3.43 10.11 -8.89
N MET A 58 3.43 9.45 -7.73
CA MET A 58 3.07 10.09 -6.47
C MET A 58 4.05 11.20 -6.11
N MET A 59 5.34 10.95 -6.29
CA MET A 59 6.37 11.94 -5.99
C MET A 59 6.27 13.17 -6.90
N GLN A 60 5.87 12.99 -8.15
CA GLN A 60 5.63 14.12 -9.05
C GLN A 60 4.51 15.02 -8.52
N LYS A 61 3.44 14.43 -8.01
CA LYS A 61 2.35 15.20 -7.40
C LYS A 61 2.82 15.95 -6.15
N ILE A 62 3.55 15.27 -5.30
CA ILE A 62 4.05 15.85 -4.05
C ILE A 62 5.05 16.95 -4.33
N ASN A 63 5.86 16.81 -5.38
CA ASN A 63 6.84 17.82 -5.75
C ASN A 63 6.22 19.17 -6.15
N LYS A 64 4.93 19.18 -6.48
CA LYS A 64 4.21 20.42 -6.82
C LYS A 64 3.81 21.22 -5.58
N LEU A 65 3.92 20.65 -4.39
CA LEU A 65 3.56 21.33 -3.16
C LEU A 65 4.54 22.47 -2.86
N ASN A 66 4.00 23.58 -2.38
CA ASN A 66 4.81 24.74 -1.96
C ASN A 66 5.54 24.40 -0.66
N ARG A 67 6.89 24.30 -0.74
CA ARG A 67 7.74 23.93 0.40
C ARG A 67 7.90 25.05 1.43
N PHE A 68 7.46 26.25 1.13
CA PHE A 68 7.48 27.35 2.09
C PHE A 68 6.27 27.33 3.02
N VAL A 69 5.33 26.42 2.82
CA VAL A 69 4.18 26.23 3.71
C VAL A 69 4.49 25.10 4.69
N LYS A 70 4.47 25.40 5.98
CA LYS A 70 4.89 24.45 7.01
C LYS A 70 4.09 23.15 6.97
N LYS A 71 2.77 23.22 6.83
CA LYS A 71 1.93 22.02 6.81
C LYS A 71 2.26 21.10 5.65
N ASN A 72 2.71 21.64 4.50
CA ASN A 72 3.11 20.85 3.36
C ASN A 72 4.38 20.04 3.68
N ASN A 73 5.33 20.69 4.35
CA ASN A 73 6.56 19.98 4.77
C ASN A 73 6.27 18.92 5.82
N ASP A 74 5.36 19.18 6.75
CA ASP A 74 4.95 18.22 7.76
C ASP A 74 4.28 17.02 7.10
N PHE A 75 3.45 17.26 6.09
CA PHE A 75 2.82 16.19 5.33
C PHE A 75 3.86 15.32 4.63
N ILE A 76 4.79 15.95 3.91
CA ILE A 76 5.83 15.21 3.18
C ILE A 76 6.64 14.33 4.12
N ARG A 77 7.03 14.88 5.28
CA ARG A 77 7.83 14.14 6.26
C ARG A 77 7.08 12.93 6.78
N ARG A 78 5.81 13.08 7.10
CA ARG A 78 5.00 11.96 7.60
C ARG A 78 4.69 10.95 6.50
N PHE A 79 4.47 11.45 5.29
CA PHE A 79 4.18 10.57 4.15
C PHE A 79 5.38 9.68 3.81
N THR A 80 6.60 10.21 3.91
CA THR A 80 7.82 9.49 3.54
C THR A 80 8.53 8.83 4.72
N ALA A 81 7.97 8.92 5.92
CA ALA A 81 8.61 8.33 7.10
C ALA A 81 8.73 6.81 6.94
N GLY A 82 9.92 6.27 7.15
CA GLY A 82 10.17 4.84 7.09
C GLY A 82 10.24 4.25 5.69
N VAL A 83 10.19 5.08 4.65
CA VAL A 83 10.24 4.63 3.26
C VAL A 83 11.52 3.87 2.97
N LYS A 84 11.40 2.74 2.26
CA LYS A 84 12.53 1.92 1.82
C LYS A 84 12.31 1.48 0.38
N VAL A 85 13.38 1.49 -0.41
CA VAL A 85 13.39 0.81 -1.70
C VAL A 85 13.62 -0.67 -1.42
N VAL A 86 12.78 -1.53 -1.95
CA VAL A 86 12.88 -2.97 -1.76
C VAL A 86 12.86 -3.67 -3.11
N GLU A 87 13.54 -4.80 -3.18
CA GLU A 87 13.58 -5.62 -4.37
C GLU A 87 13.03 -7.00 -4.05
N ILE A 88 12.52 -7.66 -5.09
CA ILE A 88 12.12 -9.07 -4.98
C ILE A 88 13.37 -9.90 -5.23
N ASP A 89 13.72 -10.78 -4.31
CA ASP A 89 14.92 -11.60 -4.46
C ASP A 89 14.70 -12.71 -5.51
N ALA A 90 15.77 -13.48 -5.78
CA ALA A 90 15.75 -14.51 -6.79
C ALA A 90 14.70 -15.60 -6.51
N LEU A 91 14.30 -15.77 -5.26
CA LEU A 91 13.28 -16.74 -4.86
C LEU A 91 11.88 -16.14 -4.82
N GLY A 92 11.73 -14.86 -5.16
CA GLY A 92 10.43 -14.19 -5.17
C GLY A 92 10.01 -13.65 -3.82
N ARG A 93 10.95 -13.38 -2.92
CA ARG A 93 10.65 -12.89 -1.57
C ARG A 93 10.90 -11.40 -1.46
N VAL A 94 10.06 -10.75 -0.64
CA VAL A 94 10.22 -9.35 -0.22
C VAL A 94 10.74 -9.35 1.21
N LEU A 95 11.78 -8.58 1.49
CA LEU A 95 12.25 -8.38 2.86
C LEU A 95 11.55 -7.16 3.44
N VAL A 96 10.83 -7.36 4.55
CA VAL A 96 10.20 -6.27 5.29
C VAL A 96 11.15 -5.86 6.40
N PRO A 97 11.67 -4.62 6.39
CA PRO A 97 12.58 -4.16 7.45
C PRO A 97 11.92 -4.18 8.83
N LYS A 98 12.73 -4.35 9.86
CA LYS A 98 12.25 -4.50 11.25
C LYS A 98 11.41 -3.33 11.72
N ASP A 99 11.77 -2.10 11.36
CA ASP A 99 11.01 -0.92 11.77
C ASP A 99 9.61 -0.93 11.17
N LEU A 100 9.46 -1.45 9.95
CA LEU A 100 8.16 -1.55 9.31
C LEU A 100 7.36 -2.74 9.84
N VAL A 101 8.03 -3.85 10.16
CA VAL A 101 7.38 -4.97 10.86
C VAL A 101 6.77 -4.47 12.17
N GLY A 102 7.52 -3.69 12.91
CA GLY A 102 7.05 -3.12 14.18
C GLY A 102 5.89 -2.16 14.00
N PHE A 103 5.98 -1.27 13.02
CA PHE A 103 4.91 -0.32 12.73
C PHE A 103 3.58 -1.02 12.43
N ALA A 104 3.61 -2.04 11.61
CA ALA A 104 2.41 -2.76 11.17
C ALA A 104 2.03 -3.90 12.11
N SER A 105 2.76 -4.10 13.19
CA SER A 105 2.53 -5.18 14.16
C SER A 105 2.47 -6.55 13.49
N ILE A 106 3.31 -6.74 12.49
CA ILE A 106 3.36 -8.00 11.75
C ILE A 106 3.92 -9.10 12.63
N SER A 107 3.20 -10.20 12.75
CA SER A 107 3.65 -11.37 13.49
C SER A 107 4.09 -12.47 12.52
N LYS A 108 3.22 -13.43 12.26
CA LYS A 108 3.56 -14.59 11.44
C LYS A 108 2.79 -14.63 10.13
N ASP A 109 1.50 -14.30 10.19
CA ASP A 109 0.62 -14.36 9.03
C ASP A 109 0.31 -12.95 8.56
N VAL A 110 0.48 -12.72 7.27
CA VAL A 110 0.20 -11.42 6.65
C VAL A 110 -0.77 -11.60 5.50
N VAL A 111 -1.42 -10.49 5.13
CA VAL A 111 -2.30 -10.43 3.98
C VAL A 111 -1.72 -9.42 3.00
N PHE A 112 -1.54 -9.83 1.76
CA PHE A 112 -1.24 -8.96 0.64
C PHE A 112 -2.57 -8.63 -0.02
N SER A 113 -2.98 -7.39 0.04
CA SER A 113 -4.27 -6.95 -0.48
C SER A 113 -4.07 -5.86 -1.51
N SER A 114 -4.56 -6.08 -2.72
CA SER A 114 -4.48 -5.07 -3.76
C SER A 114 -5.35 -3.85 -3.41
N ALA A 115 -4.82 -2.68 -3.67
CA ALA A 115 -5.52 -1.41 -3.46
C ALA A 115 -5.35 -0.59 -4.74
N VAL A 116 -6.00 -1.01 -5.80
CA VAL A 116 -6.02 -0.44 -7.14
C VAL A 116 -4.67 -0.55 -7.84
N ASN A 117 -3.70 0.28 -7.50
CA ASN A 117 -2.39 0.34 -8.17
C ASN A 117 -1.21 0.07 -7.24
N ILE A 118 -1.50 -0.26 -5.99
CA ILE A 118 -0.50 -0.63 -4.99
C ILE A 118 -0.97 -1.88 -4.27
N VAL A 119 -0.09 -2.44 -3.42
CA VAL A 119 -0.43 -3.59 -2.58
C VAL A 119 -0.26 -3.19 -1.14
N GLU A 120 -1.29 -3.41 -0.32
CA GLU A 120 -1.18 -3.24 1.12
C GLU A 120 -0.71 -4.54 1.75
N ILE A 121 0.15 -4.42 2.74
CA ILE A 121 0.65 -5.57 3.50
C ILE A 121 0.20 -5.39 4.95
N TRP A 122 -0.63 -6.30 5.41
CA TRP A 122 -1.27 -6.24 6.71
C TRP A 122 -0.90 -7.44 7.55
N ASP A 123 -0.78 -7.24 8.86
CA ASP A 123 -0.94 -8.35 9.78
C ASP A 123 -2.35 -8.92 9.59
N LYS A 124 -2.46 -10.25 9.54
CA LYS A 124 -3.74 -10.90 9.22
C LYS A 124 -4.87 -10.47 10.15
N ASP A 125 -4.63 -10.48 11.46
CA ASP A 125 -5.68 -10.14 12.44
C ASP A 125 -6.11 -8.68 12.30
N LEU A 126 -5.17 -7.77 12.04
CA LEU A 126 -5.49 -6.37 11.82
C LEU A 126 -6.26 -6.17 10.51
N TYR A 127 -5.92 -6.93 9.48
CA TYR A 127 -6.67 -6.87 8.23
C TYR A 127 -8.11 -7.26 8.43
N GLU A 128 -8.34 -8.40 9.12
CA GLU A 128 -9.69 -8.88 9.38
C GLU A 128 -10.51 -7.86 10.19
N LYS A 129 -9.91 -7.23 11.17
CA LYS A 129 -10.57 -6.17 11.94
C LYS A 129 -10.91 -4.98 11.06
N SER A 130 -10.03 -4.63 10.12
CA SER A 130 -10.23 -3.49 9.24
C SER A 130 -11.42 -3.68 8.31
N ILE A 131 -11.61 -4.88 7.77
CA ILE A 131 -12.69 -5.13 6.81
C ILE A 131 -14.00 -5.53 7.49
N ASN A 132 -13.96 -5.97 8.75
CA ASN A 132 -15.13 -6.42 9.50
C ASN A 132 -15.56 -5.43 10.59
N GLY A 133 -15.09 -4.19 10.51
CA GLY A 133 -15.40 -3.16 11.49
C GLY A 133 -16.91 -2.95 11.64
N GLU A 134 -17.44 -3.05 12.85
CA GLU A 134 -18.86 -2.85 13.13
C GLU A 134 -19.25 -1.37 13.20
N ASP A 135 -18.26 -0.50 13.32
CA ASP A 135 -18.47 0.94 13.47
C ASP A 135 -18.92 1.62 12.19
N ILE A 136 -18.74 0.96 11.06
CA ILE A 136 -19.04 1.53 9.74
C ILE A 136 -20.00 0.60 9.01
N ASP A 137 -21.15 1.14 8.60
CA ASP A 137 -22.04 0.44 7.68
C ASP A 137 -21.45 0.55 6.27
N PHE A 138 -20.99 -0.57 5.73
CA PHE A 138 -20.35 -0.57 4.41
C PHE A 138 -21.28 -0.08 3.31
N ALA A 139 -22.57 -0.39 3.39
CA ALA A 139 -23.53 0.07 2.39
C ALA A 139 -23.60 1.60 2.36
N ASP A 140 -23.66 2.22 3.54
CA ASP A 140 -23.66 3.68 3.63
C ASP A 140 -22.35 4.28 3.13
N LEU A 141 -21.24 3.66 3.51
CA LEU A 141 -19.92 4.13 3.05
C LEU A 141 -19.80 4.04 1.54
N ALA A 142 -20.25 2.92 0.96
CA ALA A 142 -20.20 2.73 -0.49
C ALA A 142 -21.03 3.77 -1.23
N GLU A 143 -22.21 4.10 -0.71
CA GLU A 143 -23.06 5.12 -1.30
C GLU A 143 -22.44 6.50 -1.20
N ASP A 144 -21.88 6.85 -0.05
CA ASP A 144 -21.20 8.14 0.13
C ASP A 144 -20.01 8.31 -0.82
N VAL A 145 -19.19 7.26 -0.95
CA VAL A 145 -17.96 7.34 -1.75
C VAL A 145 -18.26 7.21 -3.24
N MET A 146 -19.01 6.19 -3.64
CA MET A 146 -19.24 5.90 -5.05
C MET A 146 -20.40 6.69 -5.65
N GLY A 147 -21.35 7.08 -4.84
CA GLY A 147 -22.44 7.96 -5.30
C GLY A 147 -21.92 9.31 -5.79
N ASN A 148 -20.86 9.83 -5.16
CA ASN A 148 -20.27 11.12 -5.51
C ASN A 148 -19.44 11.05 -6.80
N VAL A 149 -18.92 9.89 -7.15
CA VAL A 149 -18.07 9.72 -8.35
C VAL A 149 -18.82 10.08 -9.62
N ASN A 150 -20.09 9.68 -9.72
CA ASN A 150 -20.90 10.00 -10.90
C ASN A 150 -21.12 11.49 -11.07
N ASP A 151 -21.33 12.21 -9.98
CA ASP A 151 -21.50 13.65 -10.00
C ASP A 151 -20.20 14.35 -10.42
N ASP A 152 -19.06 13.88 -9.91
CA ASP A 152 -17.76 14.42 -10.26
C ASP A 152 -17.44 14.21 -11.74
N ASP A 153 -17.73 13.02 -12.28
CA ASP A 153 -17.52 12.72 -13.69
C ASP A 153 -18.37 13.64 -14.57
N ASN A 154 -19.61 13.86 -14.20
CA ASN A 154 -20.50 14.77 -14.92
C ASN A 154 -20.05 16.22 -14.82
N GLY A 155 -19.44 16.59 -13.71
CA GLY A 155 -18.92 17.93 -13.50
C GLY A 155 -17.65 18.22 -14.28
N ILE A 156 -16.86 17.20 -14.59
CA ILE A 156 -15.59 17.34 -15.28
C ILE A 156 -15.79 17.41 -16.80
N SER A 157 -16.80 16.77 -17.28
CA SER A 157 -17.11 16.79 -18.70
C SER A 157 -17.79 18.09 -19.16
#